data_d395e301b94df6fb2d70fcce5a2851f1
#
_entry.id   d395e301b94df6fb2d70fcce5a2851f1
#
_cell.length_a   1.000
_cell.length_b   1.000
_cell.length_c   1.000
_cell.angle_alpha   90.00
_cell.angle_beta   90.00
_cell.angle_gamma   90.00
#
_symmetry.space_group_name_H-M   'P 1'
#
loop_
_entity.id
_entity.type
_entity.pdbx_description
1 polymer ?
#
loop_
_entity_poly.entity_id
_entity_poly.type
_entity_poly.pdbx_seq_one_letter_code
_entity_poly.pdbx_strand_id
1 'polypeptide(L)'
;MPGSDTLYKRRVLLCSTVGGFTHAAPILELGVVLADRGYDVHFATNAGQEPWVLTYPSVTRVHSFGPAMSDDDAEAHYTRMRQWRPSDGVGSIMQSKYLFDSYWPDTYSHLREIMLDPDVRPDMIVADFFVDAAAKDMMIEFNVPIAIMWPQMPYFLAPVSYIPGQPGFQIDFTPTSENASIWSRIRNEMVLFWALPHITAWVRWTQKMRKRYGVKHSLPLTSKPNHLVLVNSFFGLEPAKDLPPLMVPVGPILSENYPQLDGRYRKFLDTHDKTVYIALGTHIALPGADLTKVLQGLILALDAEHINGVIWSVGPSPRKEFDRSKRLERLNGSSILIGDILNGEHQDFMFPSFAPQRAILEHSSSRLYLTHGGGSSANEALFHGTPVLVMGFFFDQLCNSSRLVEAGVGLAMDKFDFASREMADKIGHIVTDADGRIKRNVERMKRIAKSASRRKHLAIDVMEEVIYDHKLRFKDGKELRPMHLQTADMRMSIWKARNWDLWAVSLSVVAAGGIVCFIGAKHVRQLDFGVFQYATDMISQVHGK
;
A
#
# COMPACT_ATOMS: atom_id res chain seq x y z
N MET A 1 -16.43 -45.25 -13.00
CA MET A 1 -15.46 -45.55 -11.93
C MET A 1 -14.59 -44.34 -11.77
N PRO A 2 -14.55 -43.66 -10.64
CA PRO A 2 -13.57 -42.59 -10.41
C PRO A 2 -12.22 -43.26 -10.16
N GLY A 3 -11.28 -43.00 -11.07
CA GLY A 3 -9.90 -43.40 -10.89
C GLY A 3 -9.34 -42.79 -9.61
N SER A 4 -8.60 -43.59 -8.88
CA SER A 4 -7.80 -43.20 -7.72
C SER A 4 -6.80 -42.10 -8.14
N ASP A 5 -7.24 -40.84 -8.04
CA ASP A 5 -6.32 -39.73 -7.92
C ASP A 5 -5.58 -39.93 -6.58
N THR A 6 -4.51 -40.70 -6.62
CA THR A 6 -3.52 -40.72 -5.55
C THR A 6 -3.10 -39.29 -5.30
N LEU A 7 -3.63 -38.78 -4.23
CA LEU A 7 -3.40 -37.52 -3.52
C LEU A 7 -2.09 -36.78 -3.86
N TYR A 8 -1.97 -36.23 -5.08
CA TYR A 8 -0.99 -35.20 -5.33
C TYR A 8 -1.43 -33.96 -4.55
N LYS A 9 -0.82 -33.78 -3.39
CA LYS A 9 -1.06 -32.61 -2.56
C LYS A 9 -0.50 -31.39 -3.29
N ARG A 10 -1.36 -30.48 -3.72
CA ARG A 10 -0.94 -29.26 -4.42
C ARG A 10 -0.06 -28.43 -3.52
N ARG A 11 1.01 -27.89 -4.10
CA ARG A 11 2.02 -27.11 -3.38
C ARG A 11 1.92 -25.63 -3.69
N VAL A 12 1.98 -24.82 -2.65
CA VAL A 12 2.03 -23.34 -2.77
C VAL A 12 3.33 -22.86 -2.11
N LEU A 13 4.09 -22.07 -2.84
CA LEU A 13 5.29 -21.41 -2.33
C LEU A 13 4.97 -19.98 -1.93
N LEU A 14 5.12 -19.67 -0.66
CA LEU A 14 5.01 -18.34 -0.10
C LEU A 14 6.39 -17.66 -0.09
N CYS A 15 6.50 -16.40 -0.54
CA CYS A 15 7.78 -15.70 -0.69
C CYS A 15 7.75 -14.33 -0.02
N SER A 16 8.71 -14.06 0.87
CA SER A 16 8.93 -12.73 1.44
C SER A 16 10.40 -12.52 1.75
N THR A 17 10.94 -11.32 1.46
CA THR A 17 12.37 -11.02 1.61
C THR A 17 12.61 -9.84 2.55
N VAL A 18 12.32 -8.64 2.11
CA VAL A 18 12.54 -7.39 2.87
C VAL A 18 11.24 -6.86 3.49
N GLY A 19 11.32 -5.79 4.26
CA GLY A 19 10.16 -5.19 4.93
C GLY A 19 9.82 -5.77 6.31
N GLY A 20 10.60 -6.78 6.74
CA GLY A 20 10.47 -7.40 8.06
C GLY A 20 9.26 -8.34 8.17
N PHE A 21 9.01 -8.82 9.38
CA PHE A 21 7.91 -9.75 9.67
C PHE A 21 6.52 -9.21 9.29
N THR A 22 6.33 -7.89 9.27
CA THR A 22 5.07 -7.24 8.87
C THR A 22 4.67 -7.49 7.41
N HIS A 23 5.64 -7.82 6.54
CA HIS A 23 5.41 -8.26 5.16
C HIS A 23 5.18 -9.77 5.05
N ALA A 24 5.89 -10.56 5.85
CA ALA A 24 5.73 -12.01 5.87
C ALA A 24 4.42 -12.47 6.51
N ALA A 25 4.01 -11.84 7.62
CA ALA A 25 2.87 -12.28 8.41
C ALA A 25 1.55 -12.42 7.61
N PRO A 26 1.12 -11.46 6.77
CA PRO A 26 -0.10 -11.61 5.98
C PRO A 26 -0.03 -12.81 5.02
N ILE A 27 1.14 -13.08 4.44
CA ILE A 27 1.35 -14.20 3.50
C ILE A 27 1.33 -15.52 4.27
N LEU A 28 1.97 -15.58 5.44
CA LEU A 28 1.96 -16.75 6.32
C LEU A 28 0.55 -17.06 6.83
N GLU A 29 -0.25 -16.04 7.13
CA GLU A 29 -1.67 -16.22 7.50
C GLU A 29 -2.51 -16.82 6.35
N LEU A 30 -2.21 -16.48 5.09
CA LEU A 30 -2.81 -17.19 3.95
C LEU A 30 -2.33 -18.66 3.91
N GLY A 31 -1.07 -18.90 4.27
CA GLY A 31 -0.50 -20.24 4.39
C GLY A 31 -1.26 -21.13 5.39
N VAL A 32 -1.73 -20.57 6.49
CA VAL A 32 -2.58 -21.32 7.46
C VAL A 32 -3.87 -21.78 6.77
N VAL A 33 -4.59 -20.87 6.10
CA VAL A 33 -5.84 -21.21 5.42
C VAL A 33 -5.63 -22.19 4.26
N LEU A 34 -4.50 -22.07 3.54
CA LEU A 34 -4.13 -23.03 2.47
C LEU A 34 -3.88 -24.43 3.05
N ALA A 35 -3.15 -24.53 4.15
CA ALA A 35 -2.88 -25.82 4.81
C ALA A 35 -4.17 -26.47 5.32
N ASP A 36 -5.10 -25.70 5.89
CA ASP A 36 -6.42 -26.16 6.32
C ASP A 36 -7.26 -26.73 5.13
N ARG A 37 -7.00 -26.21 3.90
CA ARG A 37 -7.61 -26.75 2.67
C ARG A 37 -6.81 -27.90 2.04
N GLY A 38 -5.77 -28.38 2.71
CA GLY A 38 -5.00 -29.54 2.28
C GLY A 38 -3.83 -29.26 1.35
N TYR A 39 -3.42 -27.99 1.15
CA TYR A 39 -2.23 -27.64 0.39
C TYR A 39 -0.95 -27.97 1.16
N ASP A 40 0.13 -28.30 0.43
CA ASP A 40 1.49 -28.37 0.94
C ASP A 40 2.08 -26.94 0.85
N VAL A 41 2.37 -26.32 2.00
CA VAL A 41 2.77 -24.93 2.09
C VAL A 41 4.26 -24.83 2.36
N HIS A 42 5.01 -24.31 1.41
CA HIS A 42 6.42 -23.97 1.54
C HIS A 42 6.60 -22.47 1.73
N PHE A 43 7.69 -22.07 2.38
CA PHE A 43 8.04 -20.66 2.56
C PHE A 43 9.45 -20.40 2.10
N ALA A 44 9.69 -19.32 1.35
CA ALA A 44 11.02 -18.92 0.89
C ALA A 44 11.32 -17.49 1.36
N THR A 45 12.49 -17.32 1.98
CA THR A 45 12.92 -16.04 2.56
C THR A 45 14.43 -15.92 2.56
N ASN A 46 14.97 -14.76 2.93
CA ASN A 46 16.41 -14.56 3.06
C ASN A 46 16.97 -15.25 4.32
N ALA A 47 18.25 -15.58 4.29
CA ALA A 47 18.97 -16.16 5.41
C ALA A 47 18.84 -15.30 6.67
N GLY A 48 18.58 -15.95 7.81
CA GLY A 48 18.36 -15.29 9.11
C GLY A 48 16.89 -14.89 9.36
N GLN A 49 15.99 -15.07 8.40
CA GLN A 49 14.56 -14.80 8.53
C GLN A 49 13.72 -16.08 8.72
N GLU A 50 14.34 -17.25 8.71
CA GLU A 50 13.69 -18.54 8.94
C GLU A 50 12.89 -18.60 10.26
N PRO A 51 13.28 -17.91 11.34
CA PRO A 51 12.50 -17.89 12.57
C PRO A 51 11.09 -17.32 12.44
N TRP A 52 10.77 -16.61 11.35
CA TRP A 52 9.43 -16.08 11.11
C TRP A 52 8.36 -17.19 11.04
N VAL A 53 8.72 -18.40 10.64
CA VAL A 53 7.76 -19.52 10.54
C VAL A 53 7.60 -20.32 11.83
N LEU A 54 8.34 -20.04 12.88
CA LEU A 54 8.28 -20.83 14.13
C LEU A 54 6.87 -20.89 14.74
N THR A 55 6.06 -19.87 14.51
CA THR A 55 4.67 -19.82 14.97
C THR A 55 3.66 -20.28 13.92
N TYR A 56 4.13 -20.77 12.76
CA TYR A 56 3.31 -21.21 11.64
C TYR A 56 3.57 -22.68 11.29
N PRO A 57 3.03 -23.65 12.06
CA PRO A 57 3.20 -25.09 11.80
C PRO A 57 2.58 -25.55 10.48
N SER A 58 1.80 -24.68 9.81
CA SER A 58 1.29 -24.91 8.46
C SER A 58 2.38 -24.92 7.38
N VAL A 59 3.54 -24.32 7.64
CA VAL A 59 4.69 -24.33 6.73
C VAL A 59 5.46 -25.63 6.91
N THR A 60 5.48 -26.46 5.86
CA THR A 60 6.13 -27.78 5.88
C THR A 60 7.60 -27.74 5.50
N ARG A 61 8.03 -26.71 4.74
CA ARG A 61 9.41 -26.56 4.29
C ARG A 61 9.78 -25.08 4.13
N VAL A 62 11.03 -24.75 4.52
CA VAL A 62 11.60 -23.41 4.33
C VAL A 62 12.73 -23.49 3.32
N HIS A 63 12.77 -22.50 2.40
CA HIS A 63 13.81 -22.33 1.40
C HIS A 63 14.53 -21.00 1.63
N SER A 64 15.82 -20.94 1.31
CA SER A 64 16.58 -19.70 1.40
C SER A 64 16.68 -19.03 0.02
N PHE A 65 16.57 -17.70 0.00
CA PHE A 65 16.87 -16.84 -1.16
C PHE A 65 18.28 -16.22 -1.10
N GLY A 66 19.16 -16.80 -0.26
CA GLY A 66 20.50 -16.24 -0.04
C GLY A 66 20.51 -15.14 1.03
N PRO A 67 21.54 -14.29 1.06
CA PRO A 67 21.75 -13.33 2.13
C PRO A 67 20.64 -12.28 2.19
N ALA A 68 20.30 -11.86 3.40
CA ALA A 68 19.43 -10.70 3.62
C ALA A 68 20.16 -9.40 3.26
N MET A 69 19.39 -8.30 3.20
CA MET A 69 19.96 -6.95 3.10
C MET A 69 20.92 -6.70 4.26
N SER A 70 22.10 -6.16 3.96
CA SER A 70 23.08 -5.85 4.99
C SER A 70 22.56 -4.79 5.98
N ASP A 71 23.02 -4.84 7.23
CA ASP A 71 22.67 -3.85 8.24
C ASP A 71 23.08 -2.43 7.80
N ASP A 72 24.23 -2.29 7.13
CA ASP A 72 24.73 -1.01 6.61
C ASP A 72 23.79 -0.44 5.53
N ASP A 73 23.35 -1.26 4.57
CA ASP A 73 22.40 -0.84 3.54
C ASP A 73 21.03 -0.47 4.14
N ALA A 74 20.59 -1.24 5.13
CA ALA A 74 19.35 -0.98 5.84
C ALA A 74 19.43 0.34 6.62
N GLU A 75 20.50 0.57 7.38
CA GLU A 75 20.70 1.80 8.13
C GLU A 75 20.81 3.02 7.22
N ALA A 76 21.59 2.93 6.14
CA ALA A 76 21.72 3.99 5.16
C ALA A 76 20.37 4.30 4.48
N HIS A 77 19.60 3.27 4.14
CA HIS A 77 18.28 3.42 3.56
C HIS A 77 17.31 4.12 4.51
N TYR A 78 17.14 3.63 5.74
CA TYR A 78 16.18 4.20 6.68
C TYR A 78 16.60 5.58 7.19
N THR A 79 17.90 5.86 7.28
CA THR A 79 18.42 7.20 7.58
C THR A 79 18.02 8.20 6.50
N ARG A 80 18.15 7.83 5.23
CA ARG A 80 17.67 8.64 4.10
C ARG A 80 16.16 8.82 4.13
N MET A 81 15.38 7.74 4.41
CA MET A 81 13.92 7.78 4.44
C MET A 81 13.37 8.67 5.56
N ARG A 82 14.04 8.75 6.70
CA ARG A 82 13.67 9.69 7.76
C ARG A 82 13.61 11.14 7.30
N GLN A 83 14.54 11.52 6.42
CA GLN A 83 14.65 12.88 5.88
C GLN A 83 13.80 13.10 4.62
N TRP A 84 13.25 12.04 4.04
CA TRP A 84 12.52 12.09 2.80
C TRP A 84 11.24 12.97 2.90
N ARG A 85 11.00 13.75 1.84
CA ARG A 85 9.80 14.60 1.66
C ARG A 85 9.14 14.28 0.32
N PRO A 86 7.81 14.44 0.19
CA PRO A 86 7.13 14.34 -1.12
C PRO A 86 7.69 15.29 -2.17
N SER A 87 8.19 16.47 -1.75
CA SER A 87 8.84 17.45 -2.62
C SER A 87 10.14 16.97 -3.27
N ASP A 88 10.78 15.92 -2.74
CA ASP A 88 12.03 15.37 -3.30
C ASP A 88 11.79 14.64 -4.64
N GLY A 89 10.52 14.43 -4.99
CA GLY A 89 10.08 13.96 -6.29
C GLY A 89 10.30 12.46 -6.53
N VAL A 90 10.00 12.04 -7.78
CA VAL A 90 10.05 10.63 -8.19
C VAL A 90 11.44 10.03 -8.08
N GLY A 91 12.49 10.81 -8.34
CA GLY A 91 13.88 10.33 -8.29
C GLY A 91 14.29 9.76 -6.93
N SER A 92 13.82 10.36 -5.85
CA SER A 92 14.12 9.91 -4.49
C SER A 92 13.43 8.58 -4.15
N ILE A 93 12.19 8.38 -4.64
CA ILE A 93 11.47 7.12 -4.52
C ILE A 93 12.20 6.01 -5.28
N MET A 94 12.71 6.32 -6.47
CA MET A 94 13.43 5.36 -7.29
C MET A 94 14.74 4.86 -6.65
N GLN A 95 15.38 5.62 -5.78
CA GLN A 95 16.56 5.14 -5.04
C GLN A 95 16.24 3.91 -4.19
N SER A 96 15.10 3.91 -3.49
CA SER A 96 14.63 2.74 -2.74
C SER A 96 14.33 1.57 -3.67
N LYS A 97 13.71 1.84 -4.83
CA LYS A 97 13.42 0.82 -5.84
C LYS A 97 14.69 0.17 -6.38
N TYR A 98 15.73 0.94 -6.67
CA TYR A 98 17.03 0.40 -7.08
C TYR A 98 17.66 -0.48 -6.00
N LEU A 99 17.63 -0.06 -4.75
CA LEU A 99 18.15 -0.85 -3.63
C LEU A 99 17.45 -2.21 -3.53
N PHE A 100 16.11 -2.22 -3.44
CA PHE A 100 15.38 -3.47 -3.30
C PHE A 100 15.52 -4.39 -4.52
N ASP A 101 15.51 -3.84 -5.73
CA ASP A 101 15.69 -4.64 -6.94
C ASP A 101 17.13 -5.13 -7.13
N SER A 102 18.13 -4.58 -6.44
CA SER A 102 19.50 -5.08 -6.49
C SER A 102 19.65 -6.48 -5.90
N TYR A 103 18.70 -6.93 -5.08
CA TYR A 103 18.64 -8.30 -4.53
C TYR A 103 17.93 -9.29 -5.45
N TRP A 104 17.40 -8.83 -6.60
CA TRP A 104 16.76 -9.71 -7.57
C TRP A 104 17.64 -10.90 -8.03
N PRO A 105 18.98 -10.76 -8.26
CA PRO A 105 19.81 -11.86 -8.75
C PRO A 105 19.76 -13.10 -7.87
N ASP A 106 19.94 -12.95 -6.57
CA ASP A 106 19.92 -14.08 -5.63
C ASP A 106 18.52 -14.67 -5.51
N THR A 107 17.50 -13.80 -5.37
CA THR A 107 16.09 -14.22 -5.31
C THR A 107 15.69 -14.99 -6.57
N TYR A 108 16.05 -14.50 -7.76
CA TYR A 108 15.74 -15.15 -9.03
C TYR A 108 16.44 -16.50 -9.16
N SER A 109 17.74 -16.58 -8.81
CA SER A 109 18.53 -17.81 -8.96
C SER A 109 17.97 -18.93 -8.08
N HIS A 110 17.74 -18.67 -6.80
CA HIS A 110 17.20 -19.66 -5.88
C HIS A 110 15.74 -20.02 -6.20
N LEU A 111 14.92 -19.03 -6.57
CA LEU A 111 13.55 -19.31 -6.97
C LEU A 111 13.48 -20.18 -8.23
N ARG A 112 14.41 -19.95 -9.17
CA ARG A 112 14.54 -20.77 -10.37
C ARG A 112 15.00 -22.20 -10.06
N GLU A 113 15.89 -22.39 -9.10
CA GLU A 113 16.30 -23.71 -8.61
C GLU A 113 15.10 -24.47 -8.03
N ILE A 114 14.27 -23.83 -7.20
CA ILE A 114 13.04 -24.41 -6.67
C ILE A 114 12.08 -24.82 -7.81
N MET A 115 11.96 -23.99 -8.85
CA MET A 115 11.11 -24.28 -10.01
C MET A 115 11.62 -25.44 -10.88
N LEU A 116 12.91 -25.69 -10.89
CA LEU A 116 13.55 -26.77 -11.64
C LEU A 116 13.52 -28.13 -10.91
N ASP A 117 13.38 -28.12 -9.59
CA ASP A 117 13.33 -29.32 -8.77
C ASP A 117 11.89 -29.87 -8.69
N PRO A 118 11.61 -31.02 -9.33
CA PRO A 118 10.26 -31.62 -9.33
C PRO A 118 9.71 -31.92 -7.93
N ASP A 119 10.60 -32.19 -6.95
CA ASP A 119 10.20 -32.59 -5.61
C ASP A 119 9.67 -31.41 -4.77
N VAL A 120 10.01 -30.17 -5.15
CA VAL A 120 9.62 -28.94 -4.43
C VAL A 120 8.93 -27.91 -5.29
N ARG A 121 8.86 -28.11 -6.59
CA ARG A 121 8.19 -27.20 -7.53
C ARG A 121 6.76 -26.90 -7.11
N PRO A 122 6.39 -25.61 -6.95
CA PRO A 122 5.03 -25.22 -6.58
C PRO A 122 4.07 -25.19 -7.78
N ASP A 123 2.79 -25.41 -7.49
CA ASP A 123 1.67 -25.19 -8.41
C ASP A 123 1.29 -23.70 -8.49
N MET A 124 1.64 -22.90 -7.48
CA MET A 124 1.45 -21.46 -7.43
C MET A 124 2.50 -20.79 -6.53
N ILE A 125 2.92 -19.59 -6.89
CA ILE A 125 3.79 -18.72 -6.08
C ILE A 125 2.96 -17.56 -5.52
N VAL A 126 2.99 -17.37 -4.20
CA VAL A 126 2.42 -16.20 -3.52
C VAL A 126 3.56 -15.38 -2.97
N ALA A 127 3.77 -14.20 -3.52
CA ALA A 127 4.95 -13.40 -3.22
C ALA A 127 4.59 -12.03 -2.63
N ASP A 128 5.38 -11.56 -1.68
CA ASP A 128 5.38 -10.16 -1.30
C ASP A 128 5.80 -9.29 -2.50
N PHE A 129 5.32 -8.05 -2.55
CA PHE A 129 5.59 -7.16 -3.69
C PHE A 129 7.09 -6.85 -3.90
N PHE A 130 7.94 -7.05 -2.92
CA PHE A 130 9.39 -6.95 -3.09
C PHE A 130 9.99 -8.11 -3.90
N VAL A 131 9.28 -9.23 -4.00
CA VAL A 131 9.66 -10.40 -4.80
C VAL A 131 9.00 -10.38 -6.20
N ASP A 132 8.18 -9.38 -6.49
CA ASP A 132 7.34 -9.24 -7.69
C ASP A 132 8.09 -9.54 -9.01
N ALA A 133 9.27 -8.96 -9.21
CA ALA A 133 10.04 -9.13 -10.44
C ALA A 133 10.48 -10.59 -10.65
N ALA A 134 10.99 -11.25 -9.60
CA ALA A 134 11.44 -12.64 -9.69
C ALA A 134 10.25 -13.60 -9.85
N ALA A 135 9.14 -13.36 -9.15
CA ALA A 135 7.92 -14.14 -9.32
C ALA A 135 7.34 -14.03 -10.75
N LYS A 136 7.35 -12.84 -11.35
CA LYS A 136 6.95 -12.63 -12.75
C LYS A 136 7.88 -13.32 -13.74
N ASP A 137 9.18 -13.40 -13.44
CA ASP A 137 10.11 -14.17 -14.25
C ASP A 137 9.75 -15.66 -14.22
N MET A 138 9.42 -16.22 -13.07
CA MET A 138 8.95 -17.61 -12.96
C MET A 138 7.62 -17.83 -13.67
N MET A 139 6.70 -16.89 -13.58
CA MET A 139 5.43 -16.95 -14.33
C MET A 139 5.68 -17.07 -15.84
N ILE A 140 6.64 -16.32 -16.37
CA ILE A 140 6.95 -16.32 -17.82
C ILE A 140 7.76 -17.56 -18.23
N GLU A 141 8.79 -17.93 -17.46
CA GLU A 141 9.71 -19.02 -17.81
C GLU A 141 9.09 -20.41 -17.61
N PHE A 142 8.32 -20.58 -16.55
CA PHE A 142 7.78 -21.89 -16.16
C PHE A 142 6.27 -22.01 -16.35
N ASN A 143 5.62 -20.95 -16.82
CA ASN A 143 4.16 -20.88 -16.95
C ASN A 143 3.46 -21.30 -15.64
N VAL A 144 3.89 -20.74 -14.51
CA VAL A 144 3.31 -20.96 -13.19
C VAL A 144 2.42 -19.78 -12.79
N PRO A 145 1.22 -19.99 -12.25
CA PRO A 145 0.40 -18.89 -11.76
C PRO A 145 1.03 -18.24 -10.52
N ILE A 146 0.89 -16.92 -10.42
CA ILE A 146 1.40 -16.15 -9.29
C ILE A 146 0.33 -15.27 -8.67
N ALA A 147 0.45 -15.01 -7.37
CA ALA A 147 -0.26 -13.97 -6.66
C ALA A 147 0.74 -13.04 -5.98
N ILE A 148 0.58 -11.73 -6.14
CA ILE A 148 1.43 -10.74 -5.49
C ILE A 148 0.64 -10.04 -4.38
N MET A 149 1.16 -10.13 -3.15
CA MET A 149 0.60 -9.47 -1.98
C MET A 149 1.14 -8.05 -1.87
N TRP A 150 0.23 -7.08 -1.82
CA TRP A 150 0.52 -5.68 -1.57
C TRP A 150 -0.04 -5.25 -0.21
N PRO A 151 0.71 -4.52 0.60
CA PRO A 151 0.24 -4.04 1.91
C PRO A 151 -0.86 -2.98 1.78
N GLN A 152 -0.99 -2.36 0.61
CA GLN A 152 -1.95 -1.32 0.25
C GLN A 152 -2.22 -1.32 -1.25
N MET A 153 -3.14 -0.47 -1.74
CA MET A 153 -3.38 -0.35 -3.18
C MET A 153 -2.10 0.04 -3.94
N PRO A 154 -1.73 -0.74 -4.98
CA PRO A 154 -0.51 -0.50 -5.75
C PRO A 154 -0.70 0.65 -6.74
N TYR A 155 -0.27 1.85 -6.39
CA TYR A 155 -0.49 3.09 -7.14
C TYR A 155 0.04 3.10 -8.58
N PHE A 156 1.03 2.27 -8.89
CA PHE A 156 1.64 2.22 -10.22
C PHE A 156 1.21 1.03 -11.08
N LEU A 157 0.45 0.07 -10.53
CA LEU A 157 0.10 -1.17 -11.23
C LEU A 157 -1.33 -1.21 -11.77
N ALA A 158 -2.20 -0.38 -11.27
CA ALA A 158 -3.58 -0.29 -11.73
C ALA A 158 -3.98 1.17 -11.85
N PRO A 159 -4.99 1.48 -12.64
CA PRO A 159 -5.55 2.81 -12.68
C PRO A 159 -6.22 3.11 -11.33
N VAL A 160 -5.42 3.50 -10.35
CA VAL A 160 -5.88 3.95 -9.03
C VAL A 160 -6.20 5.43 -9.07
N SER A 161 -6.91 5.84 -10.14
CA SER A 161 -7.37 7.22 -10.27
C SER A 161 -8.24 7.60 -9.08
N TYR A 162 -8.17 8.85 -8.68
CA TYR A 162 -8.98 9.40 -7.60
C TYR A 162 -10.47 9.48 -7.98
N ILE A 163 -10.78 9.57 -9.28
CA ILE A 163 -12.14 9.48 -9.82
C ILE A 163 -12.22 8.23 -10.70
N PRO A 164 -13.13 7.29 -10.44
CA PRO A 164 -13.29 6.08 -11.24
C PRO A 164 -13.42 6.40 -12.74
N GLY A 165 -12.70 5.63 -13.55
CA GLY A 165 -12.72 5.77 -15.02
C GLY A 165 -11.91 6.94 -15.58
N GLN A 166 -11.29 7.77 -14.76
CA GLN A 166 -10.40 8.84 -15.22
C GLN A 166 -8.94 8.47 -14.99
N PRO A 167 -8.02 8.91 -15.89
CA PRO A 167 -6.61 8.80 -15.62
C PRO A 167 -6.21 9.73 -14.47
N GLY A 168 -5.04 9.50 -13.89
CA GLY A 168 -4.47 10.34 -12.85
C GLY A 168 -3.88 9.53 -11.70
N PHE A 169 -2.92 10.13 -11.02
CA PHE A 169 -2.20 9.56 -9.89
C PHE A 169 -2.26 10.52 -8.71
N GLN A 170 -2.26 9.97 -7.51
CA GLN A 170 -2.11 10.76 -6.28
C GLN A 170 -0.63 10.81 -5.91
N ILE A 171 0.03 11.93 -6.20
CA ILE A 171 1.48 12.10 -5.97
C ILE A 171 1.84 12.80 -4.68
N ASP A 172 0.90 13.49 -4.08
CA ASP A 172 1.11 14.21 -2.82
C ASP A 172 0.80 13.36 -1.59
N PHE A 173 0.53 12.08 -1.80
CA PHE A 173 0.18 11.11 -0.76
C PHE A 173 -1.05 11.52 0.05
N THR A 174 -1.84 12.44 -0.45
CA THR A 174 -3.12 12.79 0.12
C THR A 174 -4.25 12.04 -0.58
N PRO A 175 -5.33 11.69 0.10
CA PRO A 175 -6.54 11.22 -0.56
C PRO A 175 -7.05 12.35 -1.48
N THR A 176 -7.27 12.05 -2.74
CA THR A 176 -7.83 13.03 -3.66
C THR A 176 -9.33 13.02 -3.52
N SER A 177 -9.88 14.11 -3.03
CA SER A 177 -11.32 14.27 -2.91
C SER A 177 -11.94 14.75 -4.22
N GLU A 178 -13.26 14.62 -4.34
CA GLU A 178 -14.07 15.26 -5.38
C GLU A 178 -13.89 16.78 -5.43
N ASN A 179 -13.39 17.39 -4.36
CA ASN A 179 -13.11 18.82 -4.25
C ASN A 179 -11.68 19.20 -4.66
N ALA A 180 -10.91 18.29 -5.27
CA ALA A 180 -9.56 18.57 -5.72
C ALA A 180 -9.54 19.72 -6.73
N SER A 181 -8.65 20.70 -6.51
CA SER A 181 -8.50 21.85 -7.41
C SER A 181 -8.06 21.39 -8.82
N ILE A 182 -8.37 22.21 -9.82
CA ILE A 182 -7.93 21.94 -11.21
C ILE A 182 -6.38 21.78 -11.28
N TRP A 183 -5.63 22.52 -10.49
CA TRP A 183 -4.17 22.42 -10.42
C TRP A 183 -3.69 21.09 -9.85
N SER A 184 -4.34 20.59 -8.78
CA SER A 184 -4.04 19.26 -8.24
C SER A 184 -4.31 18.16 -9.27
N ARG A 185 -5.42 18.28 -10.00
CA ARG A 185 -5.80 17.35 -11.05
C ARG A 185 -4.79 17.37 -12.21
N ILE A 186 -4.43 18.55 -12.72
CA ILE A 186 -3.42 18.71 -13.79
C ILE A 186 -2.08 18.13 -13.33
N ARG A 187 -1.63 18.43 -12.10
CA ARG A 187 -0.39 17.92 -11.56
C ARG A 187 -0.39 16.39 -11.51
N ASN A 188 -1.49 15.79 -11.08
CA ASN A 188 -1.63 14.33 -11.03
C ASN A 188 -1.59 13.69 -12.43
N GLU A 189 -2.20 14.31 -13.45
CA GLU A 189 -2.09 13.84 -14.84
C GLU A 189 -0.66 13.95 -15.38
N MET A 190 0.12 14.94 -14.94
CA MET A 190 1.50 15.15 -15.39
C MET A 190 2.52 14.21 -14.72
N VAL A 191 2.14 13.45 -13.69
CA VAL A 191 3.06 12.54 -12.98
C VAL A 191 3.77 11.57 -13.90
N LEU A 192 3.05 11.00 -14.86
CA LEU A 192 3.64 10.04 -15.80
C LEU A 192 4.76 10.68 -16.64
N PHE A 193 4.58 11.92 -17.06
CA PHE A 193 5.61 12.63 -17.83
C PHE A 193 6.87 12.89 -16.98
N TRP A 194 6.69 13.27 -15.71
CA TRP A 194 7.84 13.48 -14.81
C TRP A 194 8.51 12.18 -14.38
N ALA A 195 7.73 11.10 -14.23
CA ALA A 195 8.24 9.79 -13.87
C ALA A 195 8.94 9.07 -15.04
N LEU A 196 8.58 9.37 -16.29
CA LEU A 196 9.04 8.65 -17.48
C LEU A 196 10.55 8.52 -17.60
N PRO A 197 11.38 9.57 -17.41
CA PRO A 197 12.85 9.43 -17.46
C PRO A 197 13.36 8.45 -16.40
N HIS A 198 12.86 8.53 -15.18
CA HIS A 198 13.25 7.67 -14.06
C HIS A 198 12.84 6.22 -14.29
N ILE A 199 11.61 5.99 -14.74
CA ILE A 199 11.09 4.66 -15.08
C ILE A 199 11.92 4.06 -16.23
N THR A 200 12.22 4.85 -17.27
CA THR A 200 13.01 4.38 -18.42
C THR A 200 14.44 4.00 -17.99
N ALA A 201 15.06 4.80 -17.14
CA ALA A 201 16.39 4.49 -16.62
C ALA A 201 16.38 3.20 -15.78
N TRP A 202 15.39 3.05 -14.91
CA TRP A 202 15.20 1.85 -14.10
C TRP A 202 14.93 0.61 -14.96
N VAL A 203 14.05 0.68 -15.97
CA VAL A 203 13.78 -0.42 -16.90
C VAL A 203 15.05 -0.86 -17.62
N ARG A 204 15.87 0.08 -18.11
CA ARG A 204 17.15 -0.24 -18.76
C ARG A 204 18.13 -0.92 -17.80
N TRP A 205 18.20 -0.44 -16.58
CA TRP A 205 19.08 -0.99 -15.55
C TRP A 205 18.66 -2.42 -15.17
N THR A 206 17.37 -2.64 -14.89
CA THR A 206 16.84 -3.99 -14.58
C THR A 206 17.01 -4.95 -15.74
N GLN A 207 16.75 -4.53 -16.99
CA GLN A 207 16.98 -5.37 -18.17
C GLN A 207 18.46 -5.76 -18.34
N LYS A 208 19.40 -4.81 -18.09
CA LYS A 208 20.84 -5.11 -18.12
C LYS A 208 21.23 -6.12 -17.04
N MET A 209 20.71 -5.96 -15.85
CA MET A 209 20.95 -6.89 -14.74
C MET A 209 20.42 -8.29 -15.08
N ARG A 210 19.16 -8.40 -15.49
CA ARG A 210 18.50 -9.67 -15.82
C ARG A 210 19.16 -10.40 -16.99
N LYS A 211 19.61 -9.69 -18.04
CA LYS A 211 20.36 -10.27 -19.15
C LYS A 211 21.65 -11.00 -18.71
N ARG A 212 22.33 -10.53 -17.66
CA ARG A 212 23.54 -11.18 -17.12
C ARG A 212 23.23 -12.57 -16.54
N TYR A 213 21.99 -12.79 -16.12
CA TYR A 213 21.50 -14.08 -15.60
C TYR A 213 20.76 -14.91 -16.65
N GLY A 214 20.87 -14.52 -17.94
CA GLY A 214 20.30 -15.29 -19.05
C GLY A 214 18.82 -15.01 -19.34
N VAL A 215 18.18 -14.08 -18.63
CA VAL A 215 16.78 -13.72 -18.85
C VAL A 215 16.67 -12.91 -20.14
N LYS A 216 15.91 -13.42 -21.12
CA LYS A 216 15.78 -12.83 -22.46
C LYS A 216 14.49 -12.03 -22.65
N HIS A 217 13.46 -12.31 -21.87
CA HIS A 217 12.18 -11.62 -21.91
C HIS A 217 12.21 -10.32 -21.09
N SER A 218 11.33 -9.38 -21.43
CA SER A 218 11.08 -8.19 -20.60
C SER A 218 9.89 -8.42 -19.68
N LEU A 219 9.89 -7.76 -18.52
CA LEU A 219 8.70 -7.74 -17.67
C LEU A 219 7.60 -6.91 -18.36
N PRO A 220 6.36 -7.41 -18.38
CA PRO A 220 5.26 -6.67 -18.99
C PRO A 220 4.95 -5.41 -18.15
N LEU A 221 4.97 -4.26 -18.81
CA LEU A 221 4.50 -3.00 -18.26
C LEU A 221 3.05 -2.82 -18.73
N THR A 222 2.12 -3.39 -18.00
CA THR A 222 0.69 -3.33 -18.32
C THR A 222 -0.02 -2.33 -17.41
N SER A 223 -1.05 -1.67 -17.91
CA SER A 223 -1.90 -0.77 -17.11
C SER A 223 -2.80 -1.52 -16.11
N LYS A 224 -2.95 -2.82 -16.28
CA LYS A 224 -3.68 -3.74 -15.40
C LYS A 224 -2.81 -4.96 -15.14
N PRO A 225 -2.88 -5.58 -13.96
CA PRO A 225 -2.13 -6.80 -13.69
C PRO A 225 -2.61 -7.95 -14.61
N ASN A 226 -1.67 -8.78 -15.05
CA ASN A 226 -1.94 -10.04 -15.77
C ASN A 226 -1.79 -11.26 -14.86
N HIS A 227 -1.71 -11.03 -13.57
CA HIS A 227 -1.58 -11.99 -12.48
C HIS A 227 -2.43 -11.53 -11.31
N LEU A 228 -2.69 -12.42 -10.36
CA LEU A 228 -3.49 -12.09 -9.18
C LEU A 228 -2.73 -11.09 -8.28
N VAL A 229 -3.39 -10.02 -7.91
CA VAL A 229 -2.91 -9.02 -6.94
C VAL A 229 -3.83 -9.06 -5.72
N LEU A 230 -3.29 -9.47 -4.60
CA LEU A 230 -3.98 -9.46 -3.31
C LEU A 230 -3.59 -8.20 -2.55
N VAL A 231 -4.56 -7.42 -2.12
CA VAL A 231 -4.32 -6.17 -1.40
C VAL A 231 -4.68 -6.35 0.07
N ASN A 232 -3.66 -6.27 0.96
CA ASN A 232 -3.85 -6.37 2.41
C ASN A 232 -4.38 -5.05 3.00
N SER A 233 -5.46 -4.57 2.42
CA SER A 233 -6.19 -3.38 2.84
C SER A 233 -7.67 -3.54 2.50
N PHE A 234 -8.49 -2.56 2.84
CA PHE A 234 -9.93 -2.63 2.62
C PHE A 234 -10.52 -1.25 2.33
N PHE A 235 -11.65 -1.23 1.63
CA PHE A 235 -12.39 0.02 1.43
C PHE A 235 -12.98 0.52 2.75
N GLY A 236 -12.72 1.78 3.02
CA GLY A 236 -12.95 2.44 4.29
C GLY A 236 -11.66 3.01 4.87
N LEU A 237 -10.55 2.24 4.84
CA LEU A 237 -9.19 2.78 4.94
C LEU A 237 -8.73 3.27 3.57
N GLU A 238 -8.84 2.44 2.54
CA GLU A 238 -8.63 2.87 1.16
C GLU A 238 -9.87 3.58 0.62
N PRO A 239 -9.74 4.69 -0.10
CA PRO A 239 -10.85 5.26 -0.87
C PRO A 239 -11.41 4.24 -1.87
N ALA A 240 -12.72 4.20 -2.03
CA ALA A 240 -13.37 3.31 -2.98
C ALA A 240 -12.93 3.62 -4.42
N LYS A 241 -12.61 2.57 -5.19
CA LYS A 241 -12.11 2.66 -6.58
C LYS A 241 -12.64 1.51 -7.41
N ASP A 242 -12.73 1.72 -8.73
CA ASP A 242 -12.93 0.62 -9.67
C ASP A 242 -11.64 -0.19 -9.79
N LEU A 243 -11.75 -1.48 -9.58
CA LEU A 243 -10.61 -2.39 -9.64
C LEU A 243 -10.79 -3.42 -10.76
N PRO A 244 -9.71 -3.80 -11.46
CA PRO A 244 -9.76 -4.94 -12.36
C PRO A 244 -10.02 -6.25 -11.56
N PRO A 245 -10.67 -7.28 -12.14
CA PRO A 245 -10.98 -8.52 -11.43
C PRO A 245 -9.78 -9.23 -10.81
N LEU A 246 -8.59 -9.06 -11.39
CA LEU A 246 -7.32 -9.61 -10.86
C LEU A 246 -6.76 -8.84 -9.66
N MET A 247 -7.40 -7.76 -9.20
CA MET A 247 -6.97 -7.00 -8.02
C MET A 247 -8.05 -7.08 -6.94
N VAL A 248 -7.76 -7.82 -5.87
CA VAL A 248 -8.73 -8.16 -4.83
C VAL A 248 -8.29 -7.62 -3.47
N PRO A 249 -9.05 -6.66 -2.88
CA PRO A 249 -8.84 -6.23 -1.50
C PRO A 249 -9.28 -7.34 -0.54
N VAL A 250 -8.33 -7.91 0.19
CA VAL A 250 -8.54 -9.06 1.08
C VAL A 250 -8.18 -8.79 2.54
N GLY A 251 -7.69 -7.59 2.84
CA GLY A 251 -7.29 -7.17 4.18
C GLY A 251 -8.44 -6.63 5.04
N PRO A 252 -8.13 -6.37 6.32
CA PRO A 252 -6.84 -6.62 6.95
C PRO A 252 -6.62 -8.12 7.24
N ILE A 253 -5.51 -8.66 6.77
CA ILE A 253 -5.11 -10.03 7.10
C ILE A 253 -4.32 -9.96 8.41
N LEU A 254 -4.91 -10.48 9.47
CA LEU A 254 -4.34 -10.48 10.81
C LEU A 254 -4.37 -11.90 11.38
N SER A 255 -3.33 -12.25 12.14
CA SER A 255 -3.29 -13.52 12.86
C SER A 255 -4.41 -13.59 13.90
N GLU A 256 -5.03 -14.74 14.04
CA GLU A 256 -5.96 -15.02 15.14
C GLU A 256 -5.20 -15.25 16.45
N ASN A 257 -3.97 -15.74 16.34
CA ASN A 257 -3.07 -15.98 17.46
C ASN A 257 -2.04 -14.83 17.55
N TYR A 258 -2.08 -14.07 18.64
CA TYR A 258 -1.13 -13.00 18.92
C TYR A 258 -0.78 -12.95 20.41
N PRO A 259 0.41 -12.41 20.75
CA PRO A 259 0.85 -12.32 22.14
C PRO A 259 -0.18 -11.61 23.03
N GLN A 260 -0.53 -12.24 24.14
CA GLN A 260 -1.47 -11.71 25.13
C GLN A 260 -0.75 -10.85 26.17
N LEU A 261 -1.52 -10.06 26.93
CA LEU A 261 -0.99 -9.26 28.02
C LEU A 261 -0.45 -10.16 29.15
N ASP A 262 0.81 -9.99 29.52
CA ASP A 262 1.34 -10.52 30.76
C ASP A 262 0.83 -9.74 31.97
N GLY A 263 1.16 -10.21 33.16
CA GLY A 263 0.73 -9.58 34.43
C GLY A 263 1.20 -8.14 34.58
N ARG A 264 2.35 -7.77 34.02
CA ARG A 264 2.92 -6.42 34.10
C ARG A 264 2.09 -5.43 33.28
N TYR A 265 1.81 -5.78 31.99
CA TYR A 265 0.98 -4.92 31.12
C TYR A 265 -0.44 -4.82 31.63
N ARG A 266 -1.03 -5.93 32.10
CA ARG A 266 -2.38 -5.94 32.63
C ARG A 266 -2.48 -5.02 33.85
N LYS A 267 -1.59 -5.18 34.84
CA LYS A 267 -1.55 -4.30 36.01
C LYS A 267 -1.41 -2.82 35.63
N PHE A 268 -0.53 -2.50 34.68
CA PHE A 268 -0.35 -1.11 34.23
C PHE A 268 -1.63 -0.55 33.61
N LEU A 269 -2.24 -1.29 32.67
CA LEU A 269 -3.46 -0.85 31.98
C LEU A 269 -4.67 -0.78 32.93
N ASP A 270 -4.77 -1.65 33.94
CA ASP A 270 -5.84 -1.62 34.94
C ASP A 270 -5.72 -0.41 35.88
N THR A 271 -4.49 0.09 36.10
CA THR A 271 -4.24 1.26 36.96
C THR A 271 -4.23 2.58 36.19
N HIS A 272 -4.15 2.56 34.84
CA HIS A 272 -4.07 3.73 33.97
C HIS A 272 -5.15 3.66 32.90
N ASP A 273 -6.34 4.13 33.21
CA ASP A 273 -7.53 4.02 32.32
C ASP A 273 -7.52 4.94 31.09
N LYS A 274 -6.53 5.85 31.03
CA LYS A 274 -6.28 6.74 29.88
C LYS A 274 -4.86 6.58 29.35
N THR A 275 -4.53 5.36 28.89
CA THR A 275 -3.18 5.03 28.40
C THR A 275 -3.01 5.39 26.92
N VAL A 276 -1.87 6.02 26.61
CA VAL A 276 -1.35 6.16 25.25
C VAL A 276 -0.36 5.03 24.97
N TYR A 277 -0.60 4.28 23.92
CA TYR A 277 0.38 3.33 23.38
C TYR A 277 1.18 3.98 22.26
N ILE A 278 2.50 3.79 22.24
CA ILE A 278 3.40 4.36 21.24
C ILE A 278 4.24 3.26 20.61
N ALA A 279 4.17 3.15 19.28
CA ALA A 279 5.07 2.32 18.49
C ALA A 279 5.26 2.95 17.10
N LEU A 280 6.48 3.37 16.80
CA LEU A 280 6.84 4.02 15.55
C LEU A 280 7.39 3.05 14.50
N GLY A 281 7.27 1.74 14.76
CA GLY A 281 7.83 0.69 13.90
C GLY A 281 9.30 0.40 14.18
N THR A 282 9.80 -0.70 13.63
CA THR A 282 11.16 -1.20 13.90
C THR A 282 12.27 -0.41 13.20
N HIS A 283 11.93 0.30 12.12
CA HIS A 283 12.88 0.98 11.25
C HIS A 283 12.94 2.50 11.43
N ILE A 284 12.16 3.05 12.36
CA ILE A 284 12.10 4.49 12.61
C ILE A 284 12.81 4.82 13.91
N ALA A 285 13.95 5.49 13.79
CA ALA A 285 14.62 6.13 14.90
C ALA A 285 14.48 7.65 14.75
N LEU A 286 13.78 8.30 15.67
CA LEU A 286 13.71 9.76 15.73
C LEU A 286 15.04 10.32 16.23
N PRO A 287 15.47 11.50 15.71
CA PRO A 287 16.58 12.25 16.32
C PRO A 287 16.31 12.56 17.80
N GLY A 288 17.34 12.61 18.62
CA GLY A 288 17.21 12.87 20.06
C GLY A 288 16.45 14.13 20.42
N ALA A 289 16.57 15.18 19.59
CA ALA A 289 15.81 16.42 19.77
C ALA A 289 14.29 16.19 19.59
N ASP A 290 13.89 15.38 18.61
CA ASP A 290 12.48 15.09 18.35
C ASP A 290 11.92 14.08 19.37
N LEU A 291 12.73 13.11 19.83
CA LEU A 291 12.38 12.25 20.95
C LEU A 291 12.10 13.07 22.21
N THR A 292 12.91 14.11 22.46
CA THR A 292 12.69 15.04 23.57
C THR A 292 11.38 15.80 23.43
N LYS A 293 11.05 16.29 22.21
CA LYS A 293 9.77 16.96 21.95
C LYS A 293 8.58 16.03 22.20
N VAL A 294 8.69 14.77 21.78
CA VAL A 294 7.63 13.75 22.01
C VAL A 294 7.45 13.52 23.50
N LEU A 295 8.53 13.27 24.26
CA LEU A 295 8.44 13.11 25.72
C LEU A 295 7.87 14.35 26.40
N GLN A 296 8.32 15.55 26.00
CA GLN A 296 7.78 16.80 26.56
C GLN A 296 6.27 16.93 26.28
N GLY A 297 5.81 16.56 25.09
CA GLY A 297 4.38 16.56 24.75
C GLY A 297 3.57 15.58 25.61
N LEU A 298 4.13 14.41 25.90
CA LEU A 298 3.51 13.42 26.79
C LEU A 298 3.43 13.91 28.24
N ILE A 299 4.49 14.54 28.76
CA ILE A 299 4.49 15.14 30.09
C ILE A 299 3.42 16.24 30.19
N LEU A 300 3.31 17.11 29.19
CA LEU A 300 2.28 18.14 29.15
C LEU A 300 0.86 17.56 29.11
N ALA A 301 0.67 16.45 28.41
CA ALA A 301 -0.63 15.75 28.35
C ALA A 301 -0.99 15.05 29.66
N LEU A 302 0.01 14.50 30.38
CA LEU A 302 -0.15 13.96 31.75
C LEU A 302 -0.50 15.06 32.74
N ASP A 303 0.23 16.18 32.73
CA ASP A 303 0.00 17.31 33.60
C ASP A 303 -1.38 17.98 33.38
N ALA A 304 -1.88 17.93 32.15
CA ALA A 304 -3.22 18.40 31.79
C ALA A 304 -4.32 17.34 32.06
N GLU A 305 -3.99 16.19 32.65
CA GLU A 305 -4.91 15.07 32.96
C GLU A 305 -5.66 14.51 31.75
N HIS A 306 -5.15 14.79 30.55
CA HIS A 306 -5.69 14.20 29.32
C HIS A 306 -5.44 12.69 29.29
N ILE A 307 -4.28 12.26 29.78
CA ILE A 307 -3.85 10.87 29.90
C ILE A 307 -3.27 10.64 31.28
N ASN A 308 -3.17 9.37 31.71
CA ASN A 308 -2.55 9.00 32.99
C ASN A 308 -1.54 7.85 32.86
N GLY A 309 -1.31 7.33 31.65
CA GLY A 309 -0.33 6.27 31.38
C GLY A 309 0.24 6.32 29.98
N VAL A 310 1.50 5.92 29.85
CA VAL A 310 2.23 5.83 28.58
C VAL A 310 2.95 4.49 28.49
N ILE A 311 2.66 3.72 27.46
CA ILE A 311 3.45 2.54 27.08
C ILE A 311 4.13 2.84 25.75
N TRP A 312 5.45 2.99 25.76
CA TRP A 312 6.23 3.28 24.55
C TRP A 312 7.16 2.11 24.22
N SER A 313 6.81 1.35 23.19
CA SER A 313 7.66 0.28 22.67
C SER A 313 8.82 0.88 21.87
N VAL A 314 10.04 0.75 22.41
CA VAL A 314 11.27 1.32 21.84
C VAL A 314 12.37 0.27 21.85
N GLY A 315 12.81 -0.13 20.65
CA GLY A 315 13.93 -1.05 20.49
C GLY A 315 15.27 -0.51 21.01
N PRO A 316 16.30 -1.37 21.12
CA PRO A 316 17.59 -0.98 21.71
C PRO A 316 18.29 0.16 20.96
N SER A 317 18.25 0.17 19.63
CA SER A 317 18.93 1.18 18.81
C SER A 317 18.28 2.56 18.95
N PRO A 318 16.96 2.77 18.70
CA PRO A 318 16.33 4.06 18.94
C PRO A 318 16.41 4.54 20.41
N ARG A 319 16.53 3.60 21.37
CA ARG A 319 16.63 3.93 22.79
C ARG A 319 17.92 4.69 23.13
N LYS A 320 18.99 4.49 22.35
CA LYS A 320 20.28 5.19 22.53
C LYS A 320 20.22 6.67 22.14
N GLU A 321 19.26 7.05 21.31
CA GLU A 321 19.09 8.43 20.83
C GLU A 321 18.51 9.39 21.89
N PHE A 322 17.97 8.87 22.99
CA PHE A 322 17.46 9.73 24.07
C PHE A 322 18.60 10.40 24.84
N ASP A 323 18.56 11.72 24.93
CA ASP A 323 19.44 12.49 25.82
C ASP A 323 18.97 12.35 27.27
N ARG A 324 19.57 11.40 27.97
CA ARG A 324 19.20 11.03 29.35
C ARG A 324 19.48 12.16 30.36
N SER A 325 20.35 13.12 30.03
CA SER A 325 20.71 14.25 30.89
C SER A 325 19.72 15.41 30.81
N LYS A 326 18.85 15.38 29.81
CA LYS A 326 17.89 16.46 29.55
C LYS A 326 16.72 16.42 30.52
N ARG A 327 16.23 17.60 30.89
CA ARG A 327 15.06 17.76 31.78
C ARG A 327 13.84 18.19 30.97
N LEU A 328 12.71 17.66 31.30
CA LEU A 328 11.40 18.00 30.76
C LEU A 328 10.66 18.88 31.76
N GLU A 329 10.07 19.94 31.29
CA GLU A 329 9.34 20.90 32.11
C GLU A 329 7.89 20.45 32.33
N ARG A 330 7.40 20.62 33.57
CA ARG A 330 6.03 20.37 33.94
C ARG A 330 5.22 21.68 34.04
N LEU A 331 3.90 21.58 33.92
CA LEU A 331 3.01 22.73 34.02
C LEU A 331 3.08 23.41 35.41
N ASN A 332 3.45 22.69 36.45
CA ASN A 332 3.62 23.21 37.83
C ASN A 332 4.99 23.89 38.06
N GLY A 333 5.84 24.03 37.03
CA GLY A 333 7.16 24.62 37.15
C GLY A 333 8.28 23.68 37.64
N SER A 334 7.97 22.44 38.00
CA SER A 334 8.99 21.42 38.27
C SER A 334 9.55 20.80 36.99
N SER A 335 10.57 19.96 37.12
CA SER A 335 11.13 19.26 35.93
C SER A 335 11.46 17.81 36.24
N ILE A 336 11.40 16.96 35.23
CA ILE A 336 11.71 15.54 35.30
C ILE A 336 12.89 15.21 34.38
N LEU A 337 13.84 14.41 34.84
CA LEU A 337 14.98 13.96 34.05
C LEU A 337 14.56 12.84 33.11
N ILE A 338 14.93 12.90 31.83
CA ILE A 338 14.63 11.82 30.87
C ILE A 338 15.25 10.50 31.36
N GLY A 339 16.43 10.55 31.99
CA GLY A 339 17.07 9.37 32.57
C GLY A 339 16.18 8.64 33.57
N ASP A 340 15.49 9.36 34.45
CA ASP A 340 14.59 8.79 35.49
C ASP A 340 13.40 8.07 34.84
N ILE A 341 12.79 8.69 33.82
CA ILE A 341 11.71 8.08 33.06
C ILE A 341 12.15 6.76 32.41
N LEU A 342 13.32 6.76 31.74
CA LEU A 342 13.85 5.58 31.04
C LEU A 342 14.33 4.48 31.99
N ASN A 343 14.67 4.82 33.26
CA ASN A 343 15.01 3.85 34.29
C ASN A 343 13.77 3.21 34.95
N GLY A 344 12.56 3.69 34.63
CA GLY A 344 11.31 3.22 35.20
C GLY A 344 11.00 3.83 36.59
N GLU A 345 11.60 4.98 36.92
CA GLU A 345 11.36 5.72 38.14
C GLU A 345 10.06 6.55 38.10
N HIS A 346 9.46 6.69 36.90
CA HIS A 346 8.17 7.35 36.72
C HIS A 346 7.05 6.31 36.57
N GLN A 347 6.12 6.27 37.52
CA GLN A 347 5.07 5.25 37.60
C GLN A 347 4.14 5.23 36.38
N ASP A 348 3.95 6.37 35.71
CA ASP A 348 3.03 6.52 34.56
C ASP A 348 3.67 6.20 33.22
N PHE A 349 4.95 5.74 33.19
CA PHE A 349 5.66 5.34 31.99
C PHE A 349 6.14 3.90 32.02
N MET A 350 6.00 3.24 30.87
CA MET A 350 6.58 1.92 30.59
C MET A 350 7.30 1.94 29.26
N PHE A 351 8.59 1.56 29.23
CA PHE A 351 9.44 1.51 28.03
C PHE A 351 9.91 0.09 27.71
N PRO A 352 9.06 -0.80 27.19
CA PRO A 352 9.48 -2.12 26.74
C PRO A 352 10.26 -2.04 25.43
N SER A 353 11.19 -2.98 25.21
CA SER A 353 11.83 -3.15 23.90
C SER A 353 10.88 -3.74 22.87
N PHE A 354 9.94 -4.57 23.32
CA PHE A 354 8.85 -5.15 22.55
C PHE A 354 7.60 -5.21 23.42
N ALA A 355 6.43 -4.97 22.81
CA ALA A 355 5.15 -5.00 23.50
C ALA A 355 4.11 -5.82 22.71
N PRO A 356 3.17 -6.49 23.38
CA PRO A 356 2.06 -7.19 22.75
C PRO A 356 1.04 -6.20 22.18
N GLN A 357 1.41 -5.51 21.08
CA GLN A 357 0.70 -4.37 20.51
C GLN A 357 -0.80 -4.61 20.36
N ARG A 358 -1.20 -5.71 19.74
CA ARG A 358 -2.62 -6.01 19.47
C ARG A 358 -3.42 -6.18 20.77
N ALA A 359 -2.84 -6.85 21.76
CA ALA A 359 -3.49 -7.02 23.05
C ALA A 359 -3.59 -5.70 23.84
N ILE A 360 -2.59 -4.80 23.71
CA ILE A 360 -2.66 -3.45 24.26
C ILE A 360 -3.75 -2.63 23.56
N LEU A 361 -3.79 -2.64 22.22
CA LEU A 361 -4.80 -1.92 21.44
C LEU A 361 -6.23 -2.41 21.70
N GLU A 362 -6.40 -3.68 22.05
CA GLU A 362 -7.70 -4.25 22.41
C GLU A 362 -8.19 -3.84 23.80
N HIS A 363 -7.26 -3.47 24.69
CA HIS A 363 -7.62 -3.13 26.07
C HIS A 363 -8.38 -1.81 26.17
N SER A 364 -9.42 -1.75 27.00
CA SER A 364 -10.29 -0.58 27.15
C SER A 364 -9.59 0.69 27.64
N SER A 365 -8.47 0.55 28.35
CA SER A 365 -7.62 1.65 28.81
C SER A 365 -6.73 2.23 27.72
N SER A 366 -6.54 1.55 26.57
CA SER A 366 -5.79 2.06 25.44
C SER A 366 -6.63 3.11 24.69
N ARG A 367 -6.45 4.37 25.04
CA ARG A 367 -7.26 5.48 24.53
C ARG A 367 -6.72 6.10 23.27
N LEU A 368 -5.44 5.90 23.00
CA LEU A 368 -4.77 6.48 21.86
C LEU A 368 -3.57 5.61 21.45
N TYR A 369 -3.40 5.44 20.16
CA TYR A 369 -2.21 4.86 19.54
C TYR A 369 -1.44 5.92 18.76
N LEU A 370 -0.25 6.32 19.26
CA LEU A 370 0.68 7.14 18.51
C LEU A 370 1.52 6.24 17.62
N THR A 371 1.34 6.37 16.33
CA THR A 371 1.90 5.46 15.32
C THR A 371 2.54 6.21 14.16
N HIS A 372 3.45 5.53 13.45
CA HIS A 372 4.00 6.01 12.18
C HIS A 372 3.06 5.83 10.98
N GLY A 373 1.94 5.10 11.13
CA GLY A 373 0.98 4.90 10.05
C GLY A 373 1.35 3.82 9.04
N GLY A 374 2.31 2.93 9.32
CA GLY A 374 2.58 1.78 8.47
C GLY A 374 1.34 0.89 8.31
N GLY A 375 1.22 0.18 7.16
CA GLY A 375 0.01 -0.56 6.79
C GLY A 375 -0.49 -1.53 7.86
N SER A 376 0.40 -2.32 8.48
CA SER A 376 0.02 -3.23 9.57
C SER A 376 -0.50 -2.48 10.80
N SER A 377 0.18 -1.41 11.20
CA SER A 377 -0.22 -0.60 12.36
C SER A 377 -1.57 0.08 12.15
N ALA A 378 -1.84 0.60 10.95
CA ALA A 378 -3.13 1.17 10.59
C ALA A 378 -4.24 0.10 10.63
N ASN A 379 -3.98 -1.08 10.06
CA ASN A 379 -4.92 -2.20 10.07
C ASN A 379 -5.22 -2.67 11.50
N GLU A 380 -4.22 -2.79 12.37
CA GLU A 380 -4.39 -3.22 13.76
C GLU A 380 -5.16 -2.17 14.58
N ALA A 381 -4.84 -0.88 14.44
CA ALA A 381 -5.57 0.20 15.11
C ALA A 381 -7.06 0.18 14.77
N LEU A 382 -7.39 0.05 13.48
CA LEU A 382 -8.78 0.01 13.02
C LEU A 382 -9.49 -1.28 13.46
N PHE A 383 -8.81 -2.43 13.39
CA PHE A 383 -9.38 -3.72 13.78
C PHE A 383 -9.73 -3.76 15.28
N HIS A 384 -8.85 -3.25 16.13
CA HIS A 384 -9.08 -3.19 17.57
C HIS A 384 -9.94 -2.00 18.00
N GLY A 385 -10.02 -0.97 17.16
CA GLY A 385 -10.85 0.22 17.40
C GLY A 385 -10.20 1.18 18.38
N THR A 386 -8.93 1.48 18.18
CA THR A 386 -8.15 2.45 18.96
C THR A 386 -7.96 3.71 18.12
N PRO A 387 -8.31 4.91 18.65
CA PRO A 387 -8.03 6.18 17.99
C PRO A 387 -6.53 6.36 17.74
N VAL A 388 -6.15 7.12 16.70
CA VAL A 388 -4.76 7.28 16.34
C VAL A 388 -4.29 8.74 16.32
N LEU A 389 -3.02 8.95 16.73
CA LEU A 389 -2.25 10.12 16.38
C LEU A 389 -1.11 9.66 15.48
N VAL A 390 -1.09 10.12 14.21
CA VAL A 390 -0.18 9.55 13.20
C VAL A 390 0.92 10.54 12.88
N MET A 391 2.17 10.06 12.93
CA MET A 391 3.34 10.79 12.44
C MET A 391 3.97 9.98 11.31
N GLY A 392 3.55 10.21 10.06
CA GLY A 392 4.07 9.50 8.88
C GLY A 392 5.48 9.96 8.51
N PHE A 393 6.36 9.02 8.16
CA PHE A 393 7.75 9.31 7.83
C PHE A 393 8.04 9.23 6.34
N PHE A 394 7.53 8.22 5.64
CA PHE A 394 7.77 8.04 4.21
C PHE A 394 6.66 7.19 3.55
N PHE A 395 6.52 7.34 2.24
CA PHE A 395 5.68 6.55 1.34
C PHE A 395 4.26 6.28 1.85
N ASP A 396 3.94 5.01 2.05
CA ASP A 396 2.63 4.52 2.49
C ASP A 396 2.19 5.12 3.82
N GLN A 397 3.13 5.44 4.70
CA GLN A 397 2.82 6.03 6.01
C GLN A 397 2.16 7.39 5.89
N LEU A 398 2.57 8.22 4.92
CA LEU A 398 1.94 9.51 4.64
C LEU A 398 0.54 9.32 4.05
N CYS A 399 0.38 8.39 3.11
CA CYS A 399 -0.93 8.03 2.58
C CYS A 399 -1.88 7.53 3.66
N ASN A 400 -1.41 6.59 4.50
CA ASN A 400 -2.21 6.03 5.57
C ASN A 400 -2.55 7.09 6.64
N SER A 401 -1.62 8.02 6.93
CA SER A 401 -1.87 9.16 7.80
C SER A 401 -3.07 9.98 7.30
N SER A 402 -3.04 10.38 6.04
CA SER A 402 -4.14 11.13 5.43
C SER A 402 -5.47 10.37 5.44
N ARG A 403 -5.44 9.06 5.13
CA ARG A 403 -6.63 8.20 5.10
C ARG A 403 -7.25 8.00 6.50
N LEU A 404 -6.43 7.83 7.53
CA LEU A 404 -6.88 7.69 8.90
C LEU A 404 -7.53 8.99 9.42
N VAL A 405 -6.96 10.14 9.05
CA VAL A 405 -7.56 11.45 9.35
C VAL A 405 -8.88 11.64 8.59
N GLU A 406 -8.92 11.30 7.29
CA GLU A 406 -10.14 11.41 6.48
C GLU A 406 -11.24 10.45 6.96
N ALA A 407 -10.87 9.25 7.43
CA ALA A 407 -11.80 8.33 8.08
C ALA A 407 -12.34 8.86 9.42
N GLY A 408 -11.76 9.95 9.95
CA GLY A 408 -12.15 10.60 11.19
C GLY A 408 -11.80 9.81 12.45
N VAL A 409 -10.79 8.94 12.39
CA VAL A 409 -10.39 8.07 13.50
C VAL A 409 -9.23 8.62 14.32
N GLY A 410 -8.73 9.82 14.00
CA GLY A 410 -7.65 10.48 14.69
C GLY A 410 -7.13 11.70 13.97
N LEU A 411 -5.93 12.12 14.35
CA LEU A 411 -5.23 13.29 13.81
C LEU A 411 -3.82 12.90 13.32
N ALA A 412 -3.21 13.79 12.53
CA ALA A 412 -1.83 13.65 12.06
C ALA A 412 -0.92 14.75 12.60
N MET A 413 0.38 14.46 12.62
CA MET A 413 1.45 15.40 12.92
C MET A 413 2.48 15.38 11.79
N ASP A 414 3.07 16.54 11.49
CA ASP A 414 4.21 16.61 10.57
C ASP A 414 5.50 16.24 11.32
N LYS A 415 6.27 15.30 10.80
CA LYS A 415 7.54 14.85 11.40
C LYS A 415 8.63 15.94 11.43
N PHE A 416 8.52 16.95 10.55
CA PHE A 416 9.51 18.03 10.43
C PHE A 416 9.14 19.29 11.19
N ASP A 417 7.82 19.49 11.40
CA ASP A 417 7.31 20.71 12.02
C ASP A 417 6.21 20.35 13.03
N PHE A 418 6.63 19.90 14.20
CA PHE A 418 5.74 19.66 15.32
C PHE A 418 6.31 20.26 16.62
N ALA A 419 5.42 20.75 17.45
CA ALA A 419 5.73 21.25 18.79
C ALA A 419 5.16 20.30 19.86
N SER A 420 5.85 20.24 21.02
CA SER A 420 5.40 19.45 22.18
C SER A 420 4.00 19.85 22.64
N ARG A 421 3.69 21.15 22.62
CA ARG A 421 2.36 21.67 22.98
C ARG A 421 1.29 21.23 22.00
N GLU A 422 1.56 21.34 20.70
CA GLU A 422 0.65 20.84 19.65
C GLU A 422 0.33 19.36 19.84
N MET A 423 1.35 18.55 20.16
CA MET A 423 1.16 17.13 20.44
C MET A 423 0.25 16.90 21.65
N ALA A 424 0.49 17.59 22.76
CA ALA A 424 -0.34 17.50 23.95
C ALA A 424 -1.80 17.91 23.69
N ASP A 425 -2.01 18.99 22.96
CA ASP A 425 -3.33 19.49 22.59
C ASP A 425 -4.08 18.49 21.67
N LYS A 426 -3.40 17.88 20.69
CA LYS A 426 -3.96 16.82 19.82
C LYS A 426 -4.30 15.56 20.62
N ILE A 427 -3.44 15.13 21.54
CA ILE A 427 -3.73 14.02 22.46
C ILE A 427 -4.99 14.34 23.27
N GLY A 428 -5.07 15.52 23.88
CA GLY A 428 -6.22 15.98 24.64
C GLY A 428 -7.50 15.97 23.80
N HIS A 429 -7.45 16.49 22.57
CA HIS A 429 -8.59 16.51 21.66
C HIS A 429 -9.09 15.10 21.33
N ILE A 430 -8.18 14.16 20.99
CA ILE A 430 -8.57 12.78 20.63
C ILE A 430 -9.15 12.04 21.84
N VAL A 431 -8.50 12.14 23.00
CA VAL A 431 -8.90 11.37 24.20
C VAL A 431 -10.19 11.91 24.81
N THR A 432 -10.38 13.24 24.81
CA THR A 432 -11.60 13.89 25.32
C THR A 432 -12.78 13.67 24.38
N ASP A 433 -12.57 13.80 23.08
CA ASP A 433 -13.60 13.62 22.03
C ASP A 433 -14.97 14.20 22.42
N ALA A 434 -14.99 15.49 22.74
CA ALA A 434 -16.14 16.16 23.36
C ALA A 434 -17.47 16.01 22.59
N ASP A 435 -17.41 15.92 21.26
CA ASP A 435 -18.58 15.70 20.39
C ASP A 435 -18.86 14.22 20.06
N GLY A 436 -18.00 13.32 20.55
CA GLY A 436 -18.07 11.86 20.32
C GLY A 436 -17.88 11.46 18.85
N ARG A 437 -17.31 12.34 18.02
CA ARG A 437 -17.14 12.10 16.57
C ARG A 437 -16.08 11.04 16.32
N ILE A 438 -14.93 11.14 16.96
CA ILE A 438 -13.82 10.21 16.79
C ILE A 438 -14.27 8.82 17.25
N LYS A 439 -14.90 8.69 18.40
CA LYS A 439 -15.41 7.42 18.93
C LYS A 439 -16.40 6.75 17.98
N ARG A 440 -17.34 7.50 17.39
CA ARG A 440 -18.29 6.98 16.41
C ARG A 440 -17.59 6.47 15.16
N ASN A 441 -16.62 7.22 14.64
CA ASN A 441 -15.87 6.82 13.44
C ASN A 441 -14.97 5.62 13.71
N VAL A 442 -14.31 5.58 14.85
CA VAL A 442 -13.48 4.44 15.29
C VAL A 442 -14.33 3.17 15.39
N GLU A 443 -15.50 3.24 16.04
CA GLU A 443 -16.41 2.09 16.12
C GLU A 443 -16.92 1.66 14.75
N ARG A 444 -17.26 2.60 13.87
CA ARG A 444 -17.64 2.32 12.48
C ARG A 444 -16.51 1.59 11.75
N MET A 445 -15.28 2.09 11.83
CA MET A 445 -14.12 1.49 11.15
C MET A 445 -13.74 0.14 11.74
N LYS A 446 -13.85 -0.04 13.05
CA LYS A 446 -13.64 -1.34 13.72
C LYS A 446 -14.58 -2.41 13.15
N ARG A 447 -15.86 -2.10 13.01
CA ARG A 447 -16.85 -3.05 12.45
C ARG A 447 -16.55 -3.39 10.99
N ILE A 448 -16.19 -2.39 10.18
CA ILE A 448 -15.80 -2.58 8.79
C ILE A 448 -14.54 -3.46 8.71
N ALA A 449 -13.48 -3.13 9.47
CA ALA A 449 -12.23 -3.88 9.49
C ALA A 449 -12.43 -5.34 9.94
N LYS A 450 -13.20 -5.58 11.00
CA LYS A 450 -13.55 -6.94 11.45
C LYS A 450 -14.33 -7.73 10.43
N SER A 451 -15.25 -7.10 9.71
CA SER A 451 -15.97 -7.75 8.61
C SER A 451 -15.04 -8.04 7.44
N ALA A 452 -14.21 -7.08 7.07
CA ALA A 452 -13.27 -7.20 5.95
C ALA A 452 -12.18 -8.25 6.21
N SER A 453 -11.72 -8.44 7.46
CA SER A 453 -10.66 -9.41 7.80
C SER A 453 -11.03 -10.87 7.45
N ARG A 454 -12.31 -11.17 7.33
CA ARG A 454 -12.80 -12.49 6.89
C ARG A 454 -12.45 -12.79 5.42
N ARG A 455 -12.11 -11.76 4.65
CA ARG A 455 -11.73 -11.88 3.23
C ARG A 455 -10.42 -12.62 3.00
N LYS A 456 -9.66 -12.97 4.05
CA LYS A 456 -8.53 -13.88 3.92
C LYS A 456 -8.95 -15.22 3.29
N HIS A 457 -10.18 -15.69 3.55
CA HIS A 457 -10.75 -16.89 2.90
C HIS A 457 -11.07 -16.64 1.43
N LEU A 458 -11.62 -15.47 1.07
CA LEU A 458 -11.81 -15.06 -0.33
C LEU A 458 -10.48 -15.01 -1.10
N ALA A 459 -9.38 -14.61 -0.45
CA ALA A 459 -8.06 -14.65 -1.09
C ALA A 459 -7.72 -16.07 -1.57
N ILE A 460 -8.01 -17.09 -0.75
CA ILE A 460 -7.75 -18.47 -1.12
C ILE A 460 -8.74 -18.96 -2.18
N ASP A 461 -10.02 -18.58 -2.10
CA ASP A 461 -11.01 -18.93 -3.13
C ASP A 461 -10.54 -18.45 -4.51
N VAL A 462 -10.11 -17.20 -4.63
CA VAL A 462 -9.62 -16.64 -5.91
C VAL A 462 -8.28 -17.26 -6.33
N MET A 463 -7.40 -17.61 -5.38
CA MET A 463 -6.16 -18.33 -5.70
C MET A 463 -6.48 -19.72 -6.27
N GLU A 464 -7.43 -20.44 -5.71
CA GLU A 464 -7.90 -21.75 -6.22
C GLU A 464 -8.49 -21.61 -7.62
N GLU A 465 -9.34 -20.61 -7.86
CA GLU A 465 -9.87 -20.33 -9.20
C GLU A 465 -8.74 -20.13 -10.22
N VAL A 466 -7.70 -19.36 -9.87
CA VAL A 466 -6.53 -19.12 -10.72
C VAL A 466 -5.74 -20.41 -10.98
N ILE A 467 -5.53 -21.26 -9.95
CA ILE A 467 -4.85 -22.55 -10.10
C ILE A 467 -5.66 -23.48 -11.02
N TYR A 468 -6.97 -23.58 -10.84
CA TYR A 468 -7.84 -24.45 -11.66
C TYR A 468 -7.93 -23.96 -13.10
N ASP A 469 -8.15 -22.65 -13.31
CA ASP A 469 -8.20 -22.05 -14.64
C ASP A 469 -6.86 -22.29 -15.36
N HIS A 470 -5.73 -22.06 -14.70
CA HIS A 470 -4.42 -22.27 -15.28
C HIS A 470 -4.19 -23.71 -15.72
N LYS A 471 -4.53 -24.69 -14.88
CA LYS A 471 -4.35 -26.11 -15.18
C LYS A 471 -5.15 -26.56 -16.43
N LEU A 472 -6.35 -26.00 -16.63
CA LEU A 472 -7.26 -26.41 -17.71
C LEU A 472 -7.20 -25.50 -18.94
N ARG A 473 -6.65 -24.30 -18.80
CA ARG A 473 -6.51 -23.31 -19.87
C ARG A 473 -5.38 -23.65 -20.84
N PHE A 474 -4.33 -24.32 -20.37
CA PHE A 474 -3.20 -24.72 -21.21
C PHE A 474 -3.31 -26.21 -21.59
N LYS A 475 -2.98 -26.51 -22.86
CA LYS A 475 -2.78 -27.86 -23.38
C LYS A 475 -1.53 -27.88 -24.26
N ASP A 476 -0.60 -28.76 -23.94
CA ASP A 476 0.67 -28.90 -24.68
C ASP A 476 1.44 -27.58 -24.83
N GLY A 477 1.44 -26.76 -23.74
CA GLY A 477 2.05 -25.44 -23.70
C GLY A 477 1.32 -24.33 -24.46
N LYS A 478 0.16 -24.65 -25.09
CA LYS A 478 -0.65 -23.69 -25.83
C LYS A 478 -1.85 -23.25 -25.00
N GLU A 479 -2.04 -21.94 -24.91
CA GLU A 479 -3.22 -21.36 -24.29
C GLU A 479 -4.45 -21.56 -25.18
N LEU A 480 -5.47 -22.26 -24.65
CA LEU A 480 -6.72 -22.57 -25.36
C LEU A 480 -7.77 -21.46 -25.21
N ARG A 481 -7.75 -20.75 -24.09
CA ARG A 481 -8.70 -19.69 -23.75
C ARG A 481 -8.01 -18.63 -22.94
N PRO A 482 -8.47 -17.39 -22.98
CA PRO A 482 -7.96 -16.35 -22.08
C PRO A 482 -8.32 -16.66 -20.63
N MET A 483 -7.48 -16.15 -19.70
CA MET A 483 -7.74 -16.23 -18.27
C MET A 483 -9.11 -15.61 -17.92
N HIS A 484 -9.91 -16.30 -17.12
CA HIS A 484 -11.29 -15.92 -16.80
C HIS A 484 -11.41 -14.56 -16.09
N LEU A 485 -10.39 -14.16 -15.32
CA LEU A 485 -10.32 -12.86 -14.63
C LEU A 485 -9.68 -11.75 -15.50
N GLN A 486 -9.25 -12.04 -16.73
CA GLN A 486 -8.62 -11.07 -17.59
C GLN A 486 -9.66 -10.31 -18.40
N THR A 487 -9.71 -8.99 -18.25
CA THR A 487 -10.63 -8.14 -19.01
C THR A 487 -10.26 -8.08 -20.51
N ALA A 488 -11.27 -7.91 -21.37
CA ALA A 488 -11.09 -7.98 -22.83
C ALA A 488 -10.11 -6.95 -23.38
N ASP A 489 -10.05 -5.76 -22.79
CA ASP A 489 -9.14 -4.67 -23.18
C ASP A 489 -7.66 -5.07 -23.07
N MET A 490 -7.29 -5.99 -22.17
CA MET A 490 -5.92 -6.50 -22.05
C MET A 490 -5.48 -7.37 -23.24
N ARG A 491 -6.42 -7.85 -24.05
CA ARG A 491 -6.21 -8.73 -25.21
C ARG A 491 -6.51 -8.04 -26.53
N MET A 492 -7.03 -6.83 -26.47
CA MET A 492 -7.36 -6.02 -27.63
C MET A 492 -6.19 -5.11 -28.01
N SER A 493 -6.14 -4.66 -29.26
CA SER A 493 -5.25 -3.57 -29.63
C SER A 493 -5.63 -2.30 -28.87
N ILE A 494 -4.65 -1.46 -28.56
CA ILE A 494 -4.87 -0.19 -27.84
C ILE A 494 -5.89 0.71 -28.54
N TRP A 495 -5.96 0.66 -29.88
CA TRP A 495 -6.93 1.40 -30.67
C TRP A 495 -8.36 1.03 -30.32
N LYS A 496 -8.66 -0.28 -30.26
CA LYS A 496 -10.00 -0.79 -29.88
C LYS A 496 -10.25 -0.64 -28.39
N ALA A 497 -9.26 -0.94 -27.55
CA ALA A 497 -9.39 -0.88 -26.09
C ALA A 497 -9.68 0.54 -25.58
N ARG A 498 -9.19 1.57 -26.29
CA ARG A 498 -9.40 2.99 -25.99
C ARG A 498 -10.48 3.66 -26.85
N ASN A 499 -11.17 2.90 -27.69
CA ASN A 499 -12.17 3.40 -28.64
C ASN A 499 -11.63 4.49 -29.60
N TRP A 500 -10.32 4.51 -29.88
CA TRP A 500 -9.73 5.51 -30.77
C TRP A 500 -10.22 5.36 -32.21
N ASP A 501 -10.51 4.13 -32.65
CA ASP A 501 -11.18 3.82 -33.91
C ASP A 501 -12.58 4.47 -33.97
N LEU A 502 -13.39 4.37 -32.92
CA LEU A 502 -14.71 4.99 -32.87
C LEU A 502 -14.61 6.52 -32.83
N TRP A 503 -13.66 7.07 -32.06
CA TRP A 503 -13.41 8.52 -32.05
C TRP A 503 -12.96 9.01 -33.42
N ALA A 504 -12.10 8.29 -34.13
CA ALA A 504 -11.68 8.66 -35.48
C ALA A 504 -12.86 8.67 -36.46
N VAL A 505 -13.75 7.67 -36.41
CA VAL A 505 -14.98 7.65 -37.18
C VAL A 505 -15.90 8.83 -36.83
N SER A 506 -16.14 9.06 -35.55
CA SER A 506 -17.00 10.16 -35.06
C SER A 506 -16.48 11.52 -35.52
N LEU A 507 -15.18 11.77 -35.40
CA LEU A 507 -14.55 13.02 -35.88
C LEU A 507 -14.68 13.17 -37.38
N SER A 508 -14.51 12.06 -38.13
CA SER A 508 -14.67 12.07 -39.60
C SER A 508 -16.11 12.43 -40.01
N VAL A 509 -17.10 11.88 -39.32
CA VAL A 509 -18.51 12.19 -39.57
C VAL A 509 -18.82 13.65 -39.28
N VAL A 510 -18.34 14.16 -38.13
CA VAL A 510 -18.53 15.58 -37.77
C VAL A 510 -17.84 16.50 -38.77
N ALA A 511 -16.62 16.17 -39.22
CA ALA A 511 -15.91 16.95 -40.24
C ALA A 511 -16.65 16.94 -41.57
N ALA A 512 -17.12 15.78 -42.01
CA ALA A 512 -17.91 15.66 -43.25
C ALA A 512 -19.22 16.46 -43.17
N GLY A 513 -19.94 16.35 -42.03
CA GLY A 513 -21.14 17.15 -41.79
C GLY A 513 -20.88 18.66 -41.78
N GLY A 514 -19.78 19.09 -41.16
CA GLY A 514 -19.33 20.47 -41.18
C GLY A 514 -19.03 21.00 -42.58
N ILE A 515 -18.37 20.18 -43.42
CA ILE A 515 -18.07 20.50 -44.82
C ILE A 515 -19.39 20.66 -45.62
N VAL A 516 -20.31 19.71 -45.45
CA VAL A 516 -21.64 19.79 -46.10
C VAL A 516 -22.40 21.05 -45.70
N CYS A 517 -22.46 21.37 -44.41
CA CYS A 517 -23.07 22.57 -43.92
C CYS A 517 -22.39 23.85 -44.46
N PHE A 518 -21.05 23.86 -44.49
CA PHE A 518 -20.28 24.99 -45.04
C PHE A 518 -20.56 25.20 -46.53
N ILE A 519 -20.57 24.12 -47.33
CA ILE A 519 -20.89 24.17 -48.77
C ILE A 519 -22.33 24.63 -48.98
N GLY A 520 -23.28 24.10 -48.19
CA GLY A 520 -24.68 24.51 -48.20
C GLY A 520 -24.86 25.99 -47.87
N ALA A 521 -24.22 26.49 -46.82
CA ALA A 521 -24.27 27.91 -46.44
C ALA A 521 -23.64 28.83 -47.51
N LYS A 522 -22.56 28.37 -48.14
CA LYS A 522 -21.92 29.10 -49.25
C LYS A 522 -22.86 29.19 -50.45
N HIS A 523 -23.54 28.10 -50.79
CA HIS A 523 -24.52 28.07 -51.89
C HIS A 523 -25.71 28.98 -51.66
N VAL A 524 -26.26 28.97 -50.42
CA VAL A 524 -27.37 29.87 -50.03
C VAL A 524 -26.93 31.33 -50.16
N ARG A 525 -25.73 31.69 -49.67
CA ARG A 525 -25.20 33.06 -49.83
C ARG A 525 -25.02 33.48 -51.27
N GLN A 526 -24.59 32.57 -52.16
CA GLN A 526 -24.45 32.85 -53.60
C GLN A 526 -25.82 33.07 -54.27
N LEU A 527 -26.83 32.31 -53.84
CA LEU A 527 -28.20 32.50 -54.34
C LEU A 527 -28.79 33.83 -53.89
N ASP A 528 -28.61 34.23 -52.59
CA ASP A 528 -29.04 35.52 -52.11
C ASP A 528 -28.36 36.69 -52.82
N PHE A 529 -27.04 36.59 -53.07
CA PHE A 529 -26.30 37.60 -53.82
C PHE A 529 -26.79 37.68 -55.28
N GLY A 530 -27.11 36.56 -55.94
CA GLY A 530 -27.66 36.49 -57.28
C GLY A 530 -29.05 37.12 -57.38
N VAL A 531 -29.90 36.85 -56.40
CA VAL A 531 -31.26 37.45 -56.33
C VAL A 531 -31.17 38.96 -56.07
N PHE A 532 -30.25 39.41 -55.22
CA PHE A 532 -30.05 40.85 -54.95
C PHE A 532 -29.52 41.59 -56.16
N GLN A 533 -28.59 40.98 -56.91
CA GLN A 533 -28.03 41.54 -58.14
C GLN A 533 -29.09 41.61 -59.25
N TYR A 534 -29.90 40.55 -59.41
CA TYR A 534 -31.00 40.53 -60.37
C TYR A 534 -32.06 41.58 -60.04
N ALA A 535 -32.40 41.81 -58.76
CA ALA A 535 -33.31 42.85 -58.34
C ALA A 535 -32.76 44.28 -58.55
N THR A 536 -31.44 44.49 -58.33
CA THR A 536 -30.79 45.78 -58.62
C THR A 536 -30.69 46.06 -60.09
N ASP A 537 -30.42 45.06 -60.94
CA ASP A 537 -30.39 45.21 -62.41
C ASP A 537 -31.80 45.49 -62.97
N MET A 538 -32.84 44.86 -62.47
CA MET A 538 -34.22 45.16 -62.84
C MET A 538 -34.66 46.61 -62.45
N ILE A 539 -34.28 47.08 -61.26
CA ILE A 539 -34.58 48.45 -60.82
C ILE A 539 -33.81 49.47 -61.67
N SER A 540 -32.58 49.19 -62.06
CA SER A 540 -31.83 50.08 -62.97
C SER A 540 -32.38 50.16 -64.39
N GLN A 541 -32.98 49.07 -64.89
CA GLN A 541 -33.63 49.04 -66.22
C GLN A 541 -34.99 49.78 -66.19
N VAL A 542 -35.65 49.90 -65.05
CA VAL A 542 -36.96 50.63 -64.90
C VAL A 542 -36.74 52.15 -64.77
N HIS A 543 -35.60 52.61 -64.30
CA HIS A 543 -35.29 54.05 -64.13
C HIS A 543 -34.50 54.67 -65.27
N GLY A 544 -34.19 53.87 -66.30
CA GLY A 544 -33.47 54.29 -67.50
C GLY A 544 -34.30 54.44 -68.76
N LYS A 545 -35.64 54.57 -68.58
CA LYS A 545 -36.56 54.95 -69.66
C LYS A 545 -37.25 56.31 -69.37
#